data_fbebd16dddc831ac2bcc3be668f49916
#
_entry.id   fbebd16dddc831ac2bcc3be668f49916
#
_cell.length_a   1.000
_cell.length_b   1.000
_cell.length_c   1.000
_cell.angle_alpha   90.00
_cell.angle_beta   90.00
_cell.angle_gamma   90.00
#
_symmetry.space_group_name_H-M   'P 1'
#
loop_
_entity.id
_entity.type
_entity.pdbx_description
1 polymer ?
#
loop_
_entity_poly.entity_id
_entity_poly.type
_entity_poly.pdbx_seq_one_letter_code
_entity_poly.pdbx_strand_id
1 'polypeptide(L)'
;MAHKTALISGITGQDGSYLAELLLDKGYKVYGVVRRLSAPNVWRIQHLLERITLLQADLLDQLSLIKVVEQSRPDEFYNLAAMSFVPSSWDQPMLTGEFNAQGVTRALEAVRSVNTKIKFYQASSSEMYGRVREVPQTETTPFYPRSPYGVSKVFGHYITVNYRESYGLFACSGILFNHESPRRGIEFVTRKVTDGVARIKLGLADKLMLGNRDACRDWGFAGDYVRAMWMMLQQPEPDDYVVATGEAHSVQELVEVAFAHAGLDWQKHVGVDPKFLRPAEVDHLIGNPQKARQKLGWQPEVAFKGLVTMMVDADLARLSAGQLIP
;
A
#
# COMPACT_ATOMS: atom_id res chain seq x y z
N MET A 1 25.92 11.09 -16.08
CA MET A 1 25.39 11.55 -14.77
C MET A 1 25.33 10.33 -13.87
N ALA A 2 25.68 10.45 -12.59
CA ALA A 2 25.54 9.35 -11.66
C ALA A 2 24.03 9.01 -11.51
N HIS A 3 23.69 7.76 -11.64
CA HIS A 3 22.31 7.30 -11.44
C HIS A 3 21.99 7.40 -9.93
N LYS A 4 20.82 7.97 -9.58
CA LYS A 4 20.32 7.89 -8.20
C LYS A 4 20.08 6.43 -7.81
N THR A 5 20.27 6.14 -6.55
CA THR A 5 20.05 4.81 -5.97
C THR A 5 18.86 4.83 -5.03
N ALA A 6 17.95 3.86 -5.18
CA ALA A 6 16.81 3.69 -4.29
C ALA A 6 16.85 2.33 -3.57
N LEU A 7 16.49 2.32 -2.30
CA LEU A 7 16.24 1.12 -1.49
C LEU A 7 14.75 1.03 -1.18
N ILE A 8 14.12 -0.11 -1.45
CA ILE A 8 12.68 -0.34 -1.24
C ILE A 8 12.50 -1.50 -0.28
N SER A 9 12.01 -1.25 0.94
CA SER A 9 11.49 -2.33 1.78
C SER A 9 10.08 -2.71 1.31
N GLY A 10 9.75 -4.01 1.33
CA GLY A 10 8.45 -4.48 0.82
C GLY A 10 8.35 -4.47 -0.71
N ILE A 11 9.46 -4.58 -1.44
CA ILE A 11 9.51 -4.58 -2.91
C ILE A 11 8.62 -5.65 -3.56
N THR A 12 8.40 -6.77 -2.88
CA THR A 12 7.54 -7.88 -3.37
C THR A 12 6.04 -7.63 -3.16
N GLY A 13 5.68 -6.52 -2.51
CA GLY A 13 4.29 -6.08 -2.37
C GLY A 13 3.74 -5.40 -3.62
N GLN A 14 2.45 -5.04 -3.59
CA GLN A 14 1.81 -4.28 -4.66
C GLN A 14 2.59 -3.00 -4.96
N ASP A 15 2.68 -2.10 -3.99
CA ASP A 15 3.28 -0.77 -4.16
C ASP A 15 4.77 -0.86 -4.46
N GLY A 16 5.48 -1.76 -3.78
CA GLY A 16 6.91 -1.97 -4.02
C GLY A 16 7.22 -2.38 -5.45
N SER A 17 6.36 -3.19 -6.07
CA SER A 17 6.53 -3.61 -7.47
C SER A 17 6.28 -2.48 -8.47
N TYR A 18 5.23 -1.66 -8.28
CA TYR A 18 4.97 -0.48 -9.12
C TYR A 18 6.02 0.62 -8.92
N LEU A 19 6.46 0.82 -7.67
CA LEU A 19 7.51 1.80 -7.39
C LEU A 19 8.84 1.39 -8.02
N ALA A 20 9.19 0.10 -7.99
CA ALA A 20 10.40 -0.40 -8.65
C ALA A 20 10.38 -0.15 -10.16
N GLU A 21 9.25 -0.39 -10.83
CA GLU A 21 9.06 -0.06 -12.26
C GLU A 21 9.27 1.44 -12.51
N LEU A 22 8.54 2.28 -11.76
CA LEU A 22 8.63 3.74 -11.89
C LEU A 22 10.06 4.25 -11.73
N LEU A 23 10.79 3.75 -10.73
CA LEU A 23 12.16 4.19 -10.45
C LEU A 23 13.15 3.71 -11.52
N LEU A 24 12.99 2.48 -12.02
CA LEU A 24 13.78 1.97 -13.14
C LEU A 24 13.57 2.79 -14.40
N ASP A 25 12.32 3.19 -14.71
CA ASP A 25 12.00 4.02 -15.86
C ASP A 25 12.54 5.44 -15.73
N LYS A 26 12.73 5.91 -14.49
CA LYS A 26 13.42 7.17 -14.18
C LYS A 26 14.96 7.06 -14.13
N GLY A 27 15.51 5.88 -14.43
CA GLY A 27 16.95 5.65 -14.48
C GLY A 27 17.61 5.43 -13.12
N TYR A 28 16.86 5.08 -12.08
CA TYR A 28 17.44 4.72 -10.78
C TYR A 28 18.08 3.33 -10.82
N LYS A 29 19.12 3.15 -9.99
CA LYS A 29 19.55 1.84 -9.56
C LYS A 29 18.67 1.42 -8.38
N VAL A 30 17.94 0.30 -8.53
CA VAL A 30 16.94 -0.13 -7.54
C VAL A 30 17.43 -1.34 -6.77
N TYR A 31 17.43 -1.20 -5.45
CA TYR A 31 17.64 -2.29 -4.49
C TYR A 31 16.32 -2.59 -3.78
N GLY A 32 16.00 -3.88 -3.64
CA GLY A 32 14.81 -4.34 -2.93
C GLY A 32 15.17 -5.14 -1.70
N VAL A 33 14.55 -4.82 -0.57
CA VAL A 33 14.68 -5.61 0.66
C VAL A 33 13.67 -6.73 0.65
N VAL A 34 14.15 -7.96 0.84
CA VAL A 34 13.34 -9.18 0.97
C VAL A 34 13.72 -9.93 2.24
N ARG A 35 12.71 -10.54 2.90
CA ARG A 35 12.98 -11.47 4.00
C ARG A 35 13.45 -12.81 3.44
N ARG A 36 14.28 -13.52 4.21
CA ARG A 36 14.59 -14.90 3.91
C ARG A 36 13.35 -15.77 4.14
N LEU A 37 12.84 -16.36 3.09
CA LEU A 37 11.70 -17.28 3.10
C LEU A 37 12.14 -18.61 2.48
N SER A 38 11.55 -19.72 2.96
CA SER A 38 11.77 -21.06 2.38
C SER A 38 11.20 -21.16 0.96
N ALA A 39 10.09 -20.46 0.69
CA ALA A 39 9.49 -20.31 -0.64
C ALA A 39 9.36 -18.81 -0.95
N PRO A 40 10.27 -18.22 -1.72
CA PRO A 40 10.20 -16.82 -2.10
C PRO A 40 8.94 -16.51 -2.91
N ASN A 41 8.23 -15.46 -2.51
CA ASN A 41 7.06 -14.96 -3.25
C ASN A 41 7.46 -13.69 -4.01
N VAL A 42 7.92 -13.86 -5.25
CA VAL A 42 8.42 -12.77 -6.11
C VAL A 42 7.56 -12.50 -7.35
N TRP A 43 6.36 -13.10 -7.45
CA TRP A 43 5.57 -13.05 -8.66
C TRP A 43 5.28 -11.63 -9.17
N ARG A 44 5.13 -10.64 -8.26
CA ARG A 44 4.88 -9.24 -8.62
C ARG A 44 6.10 -8.54 -9.24
N ILE A 45 7.29 -9.04 -8.98
CA ILE A 45 8.56 -8.48 -9.45
C ILE A 45 9.34 -9.42 -10.36
N GLN A 46 8.74 -10.56 -10.76
CA GLN A 46 9.41 -11.59 -11.57
C GLN A 46 10.03 -11.00 -12.84
N HIS A 47 9.33 -10.10 -13.50
CA HIS A 47 9.78 -9.42 -14.73
C HIS A 47 10.87 -8.35 -14.50
N LEU A 48 11.20 -8.04 -13.25
CA LEU A 48 12.21 -7.04 -12.87
C LEU A 48 13.51 -7.66 -12.34
N LEU A 49 13.55 -8.98 -12.09
CA LEU A 49 14.65 -9.62 -11.37
C LEU A 49 16.04 -9.38 -12.00
N GLU A 50 16.12 -9.23 -13.30
CA GLU A 50 17.38 -8.93 -14.01
C GLU A 50 17.78 -7.44 -13.93
N ARG A 51 16.85 -6.55 -13.53
CA ARG A 51 17.03 -5.10 -13.50
C ARG A 51 17.20 -4.54 -12.10
N ILE A 52 16.92 -5.33 -11.07
CA ILE A 52 16.97 -4.93 -9.65
C ILE A 52 17.96 -5.81 -8.88
N THR A 53 18.41 -5.32 -7.74
CA THR A 53 19.25 -6.11 -6.81
C THR A 53 18.45 -6.39 -5.54
N LEU A 54 18.27 -7.66 -5.21
CA LEU A 54 17.59 -8.05 -3.96
C LEU A 54 18.60 -8.24 -2.83
N LEU A 55 18.34 -7.63 -1.68
CA LEU A 55 19.12 -7.72 -0.46
C LEU A 55 18.28 -8.33 0.66
N GLN A 56 18.88 -9.16 1.49
CA GLN A 56 18.15 -9.81 2.60
C GLN A 56 18.22 -8.98 3.86
N ALA A 57 17.07 -8.58 4.40
CA ALA A 57 16.93 -7.99 5.72
C ALA A 57 15.50 -8.20 6.27
N ASP A 58 15.35 -8.00 7.57
CA ASP A 58 14.04 -8.03 8.24
C ASP A 58 13.85 -6.76 9.08
N LEU A 59 12.65 -6.16 9.06
CA LEU A 59 12.32 -5.01 9.92
C LEU A 59 12.39 -5.34 11.43
N LEU A 60 12.44 -6.61 11.79
CA LEU A 60 12.65 -7.06 13.17
C LEU A 60 14.15 -7.12 13.55
N ASP A 61 15.06 -7.01 12.60
CA ASP A 61 16.52 -7.11 12.82
C ASP A 61 17.25 -5.83 12.42
N GLN A 62 17.65 -5.05 13.43
CA GLN A 62 18.38 -3.79 13.27
C GLN A 62 19.67 -3.94 12.47
N LEU A 63 20.44 -4.99 12.76
CA LEU A 63 21.75 -5.19 12.13
C LEU A 63 21.61 -5.46 10.62
N SER A 64 20.62 -6.25 10.24
CA SER A 64 20.37 -6.52 8.82
C SER A 64 19.96 -5.26 8.06
N LEU A 65 19.16 -4.37 8.68
CA LEU A 65 18.77 -3.09 8.08
C LEU A 65 19.98 -2.16 7.89
N ILE A 66 20.87 -2.03 8.89
CA ILE A 66 22.10 -1.25 8.77
C ILE A 66 22.94 -1.77 7.59
N LYS A 67 23.18 -3.09 7.54
CA LYS A 67 23.97 -3.72 6.47
C LYS A 67 23.43 -3.45 5.06
N VAL A 68 22.09 -3.52 4.85
CA VAL A 68 21.53 -3.27 3.52
C VAL A 68 21.59 -1.79 3.14
N VAL A 69 21.50 -0.87 4.10
CA VAL A 69 21.68 0.57 3.86
C VAL A 69 23.16 0.86 3.52
N GLU A 70 24.12 0.28 4.24
CA GLU A 70 25.56 0.40 3.95
C GLU A 70 25.92 -0.18 2.57
N GLN A 71 25.36 -1.34 2.23
CA GLN A 71 25.63 -2.04 0.97
C GLN A 71 25.02 -1.31 -0.23
N SER A 72 23.79 -0.83 -0.12
CA SER A 72 23.08 -0.15 -1.21
C SER A 72 23.47 1.32 -1.36
N ARG A 73 23.90 1.99 -0.26
CA ARG A 73 24.20 3.43 -0.19
C ARG A 73 23.14 4.26 -0.92
N PRO A 74 21.86 4.16 -0.53
CA PRO A 74 20.79 4.75 -1.29
C PRO A 74 20.76 6.29 -1.13
N ASP A 75 20.33 6.99 -2.16
CA ASP A 75 19.93 8.40 -2.07
C ASP A 75 18.53 8.51 -1.45
N GLU A 76 17.68 7.50 -1.70
CA GLU A 76 16.28 7.46 -1.29
C GLU A 76 15.91 6.09 -0.72
N PHE A 77 15.30 6.06 0.48
CA PHE A 77 14.79 4.83 1.09
C PHE A 77 13.26 4.89 1.22
N TYR A 78 12.56 3.99 0.55
CA TYR A 78 11.11 3.84 0.59
C TYR A 78 10.73 2.68 1.51
N ASN A 79 10.18 3.00 2.69
CA ASN A 79 9.75 2.02 3.67
C ASN A 79 8.27 1.64 3.46
N LEU A 80 8.04 0.60 2.64
CA LEU A 80 6.71 0.09 2.30
C LEU A 80 6.36 -1.22 3.01
N ALA A 81 7.36 -1.90 3.59
CA ALA A 81 7.13 -3.18 4.26
C ALA A 81 6.23 -3.03 5.48
N ALA A 82 5.16 -3.80 5.53
CA ALA A 82 4.21 -3.83 6.63
C ALA A 82 3.43 -5.14 6.67
N MET A 83 2.91 -5.49 7.83
CA MET A 83 1.77 -6.40 7.97
C MET A 83 0.51 -5.58 7.71
N SER A 84 0.03 -5.58 6.44
CA SER A 84 -0.97 -4.61 5.97
C SER A 84 -2.41 -5.14 5.98
N PHE A 85 -2.62 -6.43 6.19
CA PHE A 85 -3.96 -7.01 6.28
C PHE A 85 -4.55 -6.75 7.67
N VAL A 86 -5.44 -5.77 7.75
CA VAL A 86 -6.01 -5.27 9.00
C VAL A 86 -6.61 -6.38 9.88
N PRO A 87 -7.41 -7.34 9.35
CA PRO A 87 -7.98 -8.41 10.17
C PRO A 87 -6.94 -9.22 10.96
N SER A 88 -5.80 -9.56 10.37
CA SER A 88 -4.76 -10.34 11.07
C SER A 88 -4.14 -9.60 12.27
N SER A 89 -4.29 -8.28 12.34
CA SER A 89 -3.74 -7.50 13.45
C SER A 89 -4.45 -7.76 14.79
N TRP A 90 -5.70 -8.22 14.77
CA TRP A 90 -6.39 -8.63 16.00
C TRP A 90 -5.89 -9.98 16.53
N ASP A 91 -5.50 -10.89 15.62
CA ASP A 91 -4.96 -12.19 15.98
C ASP A 91 -3.48 -12.09 16.42
N GLN A 92 -2.75 -11.13 15.85
CA GLN A 92 -1.30 -10.96 16.05
C GLN A 92 -0.93 -9.51 16.42
N PRO A 93 -1.50 -8.93 17.50
CA PRO A 93 -1.30 -7.50 17.81
C PRO A 93 0.15 -7.16 18.18
N MET A 94 0.83 -8.05 18.91
CA MET A 94 2.23 -7.86 19.30
C MET A 94 3.16 -7.85 18.08
N LEU A 95 3.03 -8.85 17.21
CA LEU A 95 3.83 -8.94 16.00
C LEU A 95 3.56 -7.76 15.06
N THR A 96 2.30 -7.34 14.95
CA THR A 96 1.91 -6.16 14.18
C THR A 96 2.58 -4.91 14.71
N GLY A 97 2.62 -4.71 16.04
CA GLY A 97 3.31 -3.60 16.68
C GLY A 97 4.83 -3.64 16.45
N GLU A 98 5.45 -4.80 16.66
CA GLU A 98 6.89 -4.97 16.44
C GLU A 98 7.29 -4.68 14.98
N PHE A 99 6.52 -5.18 14.04
CA PHE A 99 6.84 -5.02 12.61
C PHE A 99 6.52 -3.62 12.09
N ASN A 100 5.29 -3.13 12.32
CA ASN A 100 4.80 -1.89 11.72
C ASN A 100 5.18 -0.62 12.50
N ALA A 101 5.43 -0.72 13.81
CA ALA A 101 5.82 0.41 14.65
C ALA A 101 7.33 0.41 14.90
N GLN A 102 7.84 -0.58 15.64
CA GLN A 102 9.27 -0.66 15.96
C GLN A 102 10.14 -0.87 14.72
N GLY A 103 9.62 -1.57 13.69
CA GLY A 103 10.31 -1.73 12.41
C GLY A 103 10.60 -0.39 11.71
N VAL A 104 9.68 0.60 11.82
CA VAL A 104 9.90 1.95 11.28
C VAL A 104 11.04 2.65 12.04
N THR A 105 11.05 2.54 13.38
CA THR A 105 12.15 3.09 14.20
C THR A 105 13.48 2.48 13.79
N ARG A 106 13.54 1.16 13.61
CA ARG A 106 14.76 0.46 13.17
C ARG A 106 15.24 0.93 11.79
N ALA A 107 14.33 1.15 10.84
CA ALA A 107 14.66 1.66 9.52
C ALA A 107 15.22 3.10 9.58
N LEU A 108 14.59 3.98 10.37
CA LEU A 108 15.05 5.35 10.61
C LEU A 108 16.43 5.37 11.32
N GLU A 109 16.66 4.51 12.31
CA GLU A 109 17.96 4.36 12.97
C GLU A 109 19.03 3.84 12.01
N ALA A 110 18.69 2.93 11.09
CA ALA A 110 19.63 2.49 10.06
C ALA A 110 20.05 3.65 9.15
N VAL A 111 19.09 4.48 8.71
CA VAL A 111 19.38 5.70 7.94
C VAL A 111 20.23 6.67 8.75
N ARG A 112 19.83 6.99 9.98
CA ARG A 112 20.51 7.95 10.84
C ARG A 112 21.97 7.54 11.14
N SER A 113 22.20 6.24 11.39
CA SER A 113 23.53 5.74 11.74
C SER A 113 24.47 5.63 10.54
N VAL A 114 23.94 5.39 9.33
CA VAL A 114 24.77 5.21 8.13
C VAL A 114 24.98 6.52 7.38
N ASN A 115 23.89 7.25 7.07
CA ASN A 115 23.99 8.51 6.34
C ASN A 115 22.71 9.34 6.48
N THR A 116 22.78 10.43 7.22
CA THR A 116 21.63 11.34 7.45
C THR A 116 21.17 12.12 6.22
N LYS A 117 21.89 12.03 5.09
CA LYS A 117 21.49 12.65 3.82
C LYS A 117 20.52 11.79 3.00
N ILE A 118 20.32 10.53 3.39
CA ILE A 118 19.35 9.65 2.73
C ILE A 118 17.95 10.21 2.96
N LYS A 119 17.21 10.42 1.87
CA LYS A 119 15.80 10.81 1.95
C LYS A 119 14.95 9.59 2.26
N PHE A 120 14.09 9.70 3.28
CA PHE A 120 13.30 8.59 3.80
C PHE A 120 11.81 8.83 3.53
N TYR A 121 11.14 7.83 2.95
CA TYR A 121 9.69 7.81 2.78
C TYR A 121 9.07 6.74 3.67
N GLN A 122 8.04 7.12 4.45
CA GLN A 122 7.24 6.22 5.27
C GLN A 122 5.83 6.05 4.69
N ALA A 123 5.43 4.82 4.43
CA ALA A 123 4.05 4.49 4.09
C ALA A 123 3.17 4.53 5.35
N SER A 124 2.51 5.66 5.59
CA SER A 124 1.43 5.81 6.55
C SER A 124 0.09 5.35 5.95
N SER A 125 -1.02 5.44 6.68
CA SER A 125 -2.29 4.84 6.28
C SER A 125 -3.49 5.66 6.73
N SER A 126 -4.55 5.71 5.93
CA SER A 126 -5.84 6.27 6.30
C SER A 126 -6.52 5.53 7.48
N GLU A 127 -6.15 4.28 7.76
CA GLU A 127 -6.62 3.53 8.94
C GLU A 127 -6.19 4.18 10.27
N MET A 128 -5.24 5.13 10.25
CA MET A 128 -4.88 5.95 11.42
C MET A 128 -6.03 6.85 11.86
N TYR A 129 -6.86 7.35 10.93
CA TYR A 129 -8.02 8.20 11.27
C TYR A 129 -9.09 7.42 12.03
N GLY A 130 -9.30 6.15 11.72
CA GLY A 130 -10.16 5.22 12.44
C GLY A 130 -11.57 5.75 12.66
N ARG A 131 -11.93 6.15 13.90
CA ARG A 131 -13.17 6.85 14.19
C ARG A 131 -13.03 8.32 13.78
N VAL A 132 -13.37 8.59 12.54
CA VAL A 132 -13.15 9.91 11.91
C VAL A 132 -13.78 11.05 12.70
N ARG A 133 -13.08 12.19 12.76
CA ARG A 133 -13.52 13.39 13.45
C ARG A 133 -14.04 14.46 12.50
N GLU A 134 -13.63 14.39 11.25
CA GLU A 134 -14.04 15.28 10.16
C GLU A 134 -13.97 14.57 8.82
N VAL A 135 -14.73 15.04 7.84
CA VAL A 135 -14.80 14.50 6.47
C VAL A 135 -14.79 15.70 5.51
N PRO A 136 -13.93 15.69 4.47
CA PRO A 136 -12.85 14.73 4.20
C PRO A 136 -11.66 14.89 5.17
N GLN A 137 -10.85 13.81 5.33
CA GLN A 137 -9.68 13.85 6.20
C GLN A 137 -8.50 14.55 5.52
N THR A 138 -7.76 15.32 6.32
CA THR A 138 -6.58 16.08 5.94
C THR A 138 -5.35 15.64 6.75
N GLU A 139 -4.20 16.23 6.48
CA GLU A 139 -2.96 15.99 7.24
C GLU A 139 -3.06 16.44 8.70
N THR A 140 -4.00 17.33 9.02
CA THR A 140 -4.22 17.87 10.39
C THR A 140 -5.39 17.21 11.12
N THR A 141 -6.15 16.34 10.45
CA THR A 141 -7.25 15.60 11.07
C THR A 141 -6.72 14.70 12.19
N PRO A 142 -7.23 14.79 13.42
CA PRO A 142 -6.77 13.97 14.53
C PRO A 142 -6.95 12.47 14.29
N PHE A 143 -5.94 11.68 14.60
CA PHE A 143 -6.00 10.22 14.51
C PHE A 143 -6.77 9.60 15.70
N TYR A 144 -7.61 8.61 15.38
CA TYR A 144 -8.32 7.80 16.39
C TYR A 144 -8.44 6.35 15.87
N PRO A 145 -7.31 5.61 15.80
CA PRO A 145 -7.27 4.30 15.19
C PRO A 145 -8.22 3.29 15.85
N ARG A 146 -8.77 2.36 15.05
CA ARG A 146 -9.77 1.37 15.47
C ARG A 146 -9.26 -0.06 15.36
N SER A 147 -7.96 -0.26 15.09
CA SER A 147 -7.33 -1.57 14.99
C SER A 147 -5.89 -1.53 15.49
N PRO A 148 -5.30 -2.67 15.93
CA PRO A 148 -3.87 -2.73 16.27
C PRO A 148 -2.98 -2.30 15.09
N TYR A 149 -3.39 -2.61 13.85
CA TYR A 149 -2.74 -2.10 12.65
C TYR A 149 -2.74 -0.56 12.60
N GLY A 150 -3.91 0.07 12.75
CA GLY A 150 -4.03 1.53 12.76
C GLY A 150 -3.17 2.17 13.85
N VAL A 151 -3.17 1.61 15.06
CA VAL A 151 -2.32 2.08 16.19
C VAL A 151 -0.84 1.99 15.83
N SER A 152 -0.40 0.87 15.24
CA SER A 152 1.00 0.69 14.82
C SER A 152 1.42 1.67 13.73
N LYS A 153 0.50 2.02 12.82
CA LYS A 153 0.73 3.04 11.78
C LYS A 153 0.81 4.46 12.35
N VAL A 154 0.00 4.80 13.37
CA VAL A 154 0.10 6.08 14.10
C VAL A 154 1.48 6.22 14.74
N PHE A 155 1.99 5.18 15.41
CA PHE A 155 3.34 5.20 15.94
C PHE A 155 4.37 5.42 14.83
N GLY A 156 4.32 4.64 13.74
CA GLY A 156 5.24 4.75 12.61
C GLY A 156 5.22 6.14 11.97
N HIS A 157 4.06 6.77 11.88
CA HIS A 157 3.90 8.14 11.40
C HIS A 157 4.60 9.14 12.31
N TYR A 158 4.26 9.16 13.61
CA TYR A 158 4.80 10.14 14.55
C TYR A 158 6.28 9.94 14.84
N ILE A 159 6.80 8.71 14.83
CA ILE A 159 8.24 8.52 14.97
C ILE A 159 9.00 9.06 13.76
N THR A 160 8.41 8.99 12.55
CA THR A 160 8.99 9.62 11.36
C THR A 160 9.03 11.15 11.47
N VAL A 161 7.94 11.77 11.94
CA VAL A 161 7.90 13.20 12.25
C VAL A 161 8.95 13.57 13.29
N ASN A 162 9.05 12.80 14.37
CA ASN A 162 10.02 13.03 15.45
C ASN A 162 11.47 12.98 14.93
N TYR A 163 11.82 12.02 14.06
CA TYR A 163 13.17 11.93 13.49
C TYR A 163 13.47 13.09 12.53
N ARG A 164 12.47 13.57 11.79
CA ARG A 164 12.57 14.78 10.97
C ARG A 164 12.90 16.01 11.83
N GLU A 165 12.15 16.22 12.90
CA GLU A 165 12.28 17.39 13.76
C GLU A 165 13.49 17.34 14.69
N SER A 166 13.78 16.17 15.28
CA SER A 166 14.83 16.04 16.28
C SER A 166 16.25 15.83 15.68
N TYR A 167 16.33 15.17 14.51
CA TYR A 167 17.62 14.83 13.90
C TYR A 167 17.84 15.48 12.54
N GLY A 168 16.88 16.28 12.03
CA GLY A 168 16.99 16.94 10.74
C GLY A 168 17.01 15.98 9.55
N LEU A 169 16.45 14.76 9.70
CA LEU A 169 16.34 13.83 8.59
C LEU A 169 15.34 14.33 7.55
N PHE A 170 15.66 14.18 6.27
CA PHE A 170 14.66 14.36 5.23
C PHE A 170 13.72 13.16 5.24
N ALA A 171 12.66 13.21 6.04
CA ALA A 171 11.71 12.12 6.22
C ALA A 171 10.27 12.60 5.96
N CYS A 172 9.60 11.94 5.00
CA CYS A 172 8.21 12.23 4.59
C CYS A 172 7.30 11.07 4.91
N SER A 173 6.03 11.36 5.24
CA SER A 173 5.00 10.32 5.37
C SER A 173 3.87 10.53 4.37
N GLY A 174 3.55 9.50 3.57
CA GLY A 174 2.33 9.47 2.76
C GLY A 174 1.18 8.86 3.56
N ILE A 175 0.14 9.63 3.87
CA ILE A 175 -1.09 9.11 4.49
C ILE A 175 -1.95 8.57 3.35
N LEU A 176 -1.71 7.29 3.04
CA LEU A 176 -2.31 6.64 1.87
C LEU A 176 -3.72 6.17 2.17
N PHE A 177 -4.66 6.59 1.33
CA PHE A 177 -5.99 5.99 1.27
C PHE A 177 -5.94 4.66 0.49
N ASN A 178 -7.04 3.93 0.45
CA ASN A 178 -7.03 2.61 -0.18
C ASN A 178 -6.62 2.73 -1.65
N HIS A 179 -5.66 1.93 -2.07
CA HIS A 179 -5.19 1.91 -3.44
C HIS A 179 -4.97 0.48 -3.90
N GLU A 180 -5.45 0.23 -5.08
CA GLU A 180 -5.74 -1.08 -5.59
C GLU A 180 -5.09 -1.28 -6.96
N SER A 181 -4.96 -2.53 -7.36
CA SER A 181 -4.46 -2.88 -8.69
C SER A 181 -4.65 -4.38 -8.97
N PRO A 182 -4.35 -4.85 -10.20
CA PRO A 182 -4.22 -6.29 -10.48
C PRO A 182 -3.20 -7.04 -9.62
N ARG A 183 -2.32 -6.31 -8.89
CA ARG A 183 -1.31 -6.89 -7.97
C ARG A 183 -1.74 -6.86 -6.51
N ARG A 184 -2.96 -6.44 -6.20
CA ARG A 184 -3.49 -6.46 -4.83
C ARG A 184 -3.53 -7.89 -4.28
N GLY A 185 -3.37 -8.07 -2.98
CA GLY A 185 -3.59 -9.36 -2.32
C GLY A 185 -5.05 -9.83 -2.44
N ILE A 186 -5.26 -11.11 -2.64
CA ILE A 186 -6.59 -11.70 -2.87
C ILE A 186 -7.50 -11.62 -1.63
N GLU A 187 -6.93 -11.44 -0.46
CA GLU A 187 -7.62 -11.25 0.82
C GLU A 187 -8.32 -9.90 0.95
N PHE A 188 -7.94 -8.90 0.13
CA PHE A 188 -8.56 -7.58 0.15
C PHE A 188 -9.84 -7.55 -0.68
N VAL A 189 -10.85 -6.80 -0.19
CA VAL A 189 -12.22 -6.83 -0.74
C VAL A 189 -12.28 -6.54 -2.25
N THR A 190 -11.52 -5.57 -2.74
CA THR A 190 -11.47 -5.21 -4.16
C THR A 190 -11.01 -6.38 -5.01
N ARG A 191 -9.87 -6.98 -4.66
CA ARG A 191 -9.35 -8.12 -5.38
C ARG A 191 -10.21 -9.37 -5.21
N LYS A 192 -10.78 -9.57 -4.02
CA LYS A 192 -11.75 -10.66 -3.78
C LYS A 192 -12.96 -10.55 -4.70
N VAL A 193 -13.45 -9.32 -4.95
CA VAL A 193 -14.57 -9.10 -5.87
C VAL A 193 -14.14 -9.39 -7.30
N THR A 194 -13.04 -8.83 -7.79
CA THR A 194 -12.61 -8.97 -9.18
C THR A 194 -12.21 -10.41 -9.55
N ASP A 195 -11.46 -11.10 -8.67
CA ASP A 195 -11.16 -12.54 -8.82
C ASP A 195 -12.44 -13.40 -8.76
N GLY A 196 -13.36 -13.10 -7.83
CA GLY A 196 -14.63 -13.78 -7.71
C GLY A 196 -15.49 -13.64 -8.97
N VAL A 197 -15.60 -12.44 -9.52
CA VAL A 197 -16.30 -12.17 -10.79
C VAL A 197 -15.67 -12.97 -11.94
N ALA A 198 -14.33 -12.96 -12.04
CA ALA A 198 -13.63 -13.69 -13.08
C ALA A 198 -13.83 -15.20 -12.96
N ARG A 199 -13.80 -15.76 -11.74
CA ARG A 199 -14.11 -17.19 -11.49
C ARG A 199 -15.53 -17.53 -11.88
N ILE A 200 -16.51 -16.72 -11.54
CA ILE A 200 -17.91 -16.94 -11.88
C ILE A 200 -18.09 -16.90 -13.40
N LYS A 201 -17.47 -15.91 -14.07
CA LYS A 201 -17.54 -15.79 -15.53
C LYS A 201 -16.97 -17.00 -16.28
N LEU A 202 -15.93 -17.63 -15.72
CA LEU A 202 -15.28 -18.80 -16.30
C LEU A 202 -15.89 -20.14 -15.81
N GLY A 203 -16.95 -20.11 -15.02
CA GLY A 203 -17.59 -21.33 -14.48
C GLY A 203 -16.76 -22.04 -13.42
N LEU A 204 -15.79 -21.36 -12.79
CA LEU A 204 -14.93 -21.91 -11.73
C LEU A 204 -15.50 -21.71 -10.33
N ALA A 205 -16.56 -20.92 -10.19
CA ALA A 205 -17.32 -20.67 -8.96
C ALA A 205 -18.74 -20.23 -9.28
N ASP A 206 -19.68 -20.47 -8.35
CA ASP A 206 -21.08 -20.07 -8.49
C ASP A 206 -21.45 -18.84 -7.67
N LYS A 207 -20.74 -18.63 -6.55
CA LYS A 207 -21.06 -17.60 -5.54
C LYS A 207 -19.84 -16.84 -5.09
N LEU A 208 -20.07 -15.55 -4.78
CA LEU A 208 -19.11 -14.67 -4.11
C LEU A 208 -19.72 -14.25 -2.76
N MET A 209 -19.07 -14.58 -1.66
CA MET A 209 -19.53 -14.24 -0.31
C MET A 209 -18.73 -13.04 0.23
N LEU A 210 -19.44 -11.99 0.66
CA LEU A 210 -18.88 -10.73 1.16
C LEU A 210 -19.39 -10.43 2.58
N GLY A 211 -18.78 -9.45 3.24
CA GLY A 211 -19.26 -8.88 4.50
C GLY A 211 -20.18 -7.68 4.27
N ASN A 212 -19.89 -6.55 4.94
CA ASN A 212 -20.63 -5.31 4.83
C ASN A 212 -20.45 -4.68 3.44
N ARG A 213 -21.51 -4.60 2.66
CA ARG A 213 -21.52 -4.02 1.30
C ARG A 213 -21.74 -2.50 1.30
N ASP A 214 -22.23 -1.94 2.41
CA ASP A 214 -22.49 -0.50 2.53
C ASP A 214 -21.23 0.28 2.96
N ALA A 215 -20.17 -0.43 3.36
CA ALA A 215 -18.90 0.20 3.72
C ALA A 215 -18.33 0.98 2.53
N CYS A 216 -18.00 2.26 2.76
CA CYS A 216 -17.48 3.16 1.75
C CYS A 216 -15.97 3.39 1.95
N ARG A 217 -15.23 3.45 0.83
CA ARG A 217 -13.78 3.74 0.83
C ARG A 217 -13.42 4.62 -0.37
N ASP A 218 -12.39 5.40 -0.18
CA ASP A 218 -11.69 6.10 -1.25
C ASP A 218 -10.68 5.11 -1.86
N TRP A 219 -10.94 4.67 -3.08
CA TRP A 219 -10.10 3.72 -3.81
C TRP A 219 -9.43 4.35 -5.02
N GLY A 220 -8.10 4.39 -5.01
CA GLY A 220 -7.29 4.83 -6.14
C GLY A 220 -6.45 3.70 -6.76
N PHE A 221 -5.73 4.01 -7.82
CA PHE A 221 -4.81 3.09 -8.49
C PHE A 221 -3.42 3.14 -7.87
N ALA A 222 -2.84 1.99 -7.52
CA ALA A 222 -1.53 1.91 -6.88
C ALA A 222 -0.41 2.57 -7.70
N GLY A 223 -0.47 2.51 -9.03
CA GLY A 223 0.48 3.19 -9.93
C GLY A 223 0.48 4.72 -9.77
N ASP A 224 -0.69 5.32 -9.48
CA ASP A 224 -0.79 6.75 -9.19
C ASP A 224 -0.19 7.08 -7.84
N TYR A 225 -0.39 6.21 -6.84
CA TYR A 225 0.09 6.43 -5.48
C TYR A 225 1.61 6.36 -5.37
N VAL A 226 2.26 5.43 -6.08
CA VAL A 226 3.74 5.36 -6.08
C VAL A 226 4.37 6.57 -6.74
N ARG A 227 3.68 7.24 -7.69
CA ARG A 227 4.13 8.53 -8.22
C ARG A 227 4.16 9.60 -7.13
N ALA A 228 3.13 9.67 -6.26
CA ALA A 228 3.13 10.59 -5.13
C ALA A 228 4.29 10.31 -4.17
N MET A 229 4.57 9.03 -3.85
CA MET A 229 5.69 8.63 -3.00
C MET A 229 7.02 9.17 -3.53
N TRP A 230 7.26 9.00 -4.83
CA TRP A 230 8.46 9.52 -5.48
C TRP A 230 8.48 11.06 -5.45
N MET A 231 7.38 11.73 -5.80
CA MET A 231 7.28 13.20 -5.84
C MET A 231 7.55 13.85 -4.49
N MET A 232 7.16 13.22 -3.38
CA MET A 232 7.43 13.70 -2.02
C MET A 232 8.92 13.81 -1.75
N LEU A 233 9.72 12.83 -2.17
CA LEU A 233 11.17 12.84 -1.96
C LEU A 233 11.92 13.77 -2.93
N GLN A 234 11.25 14.30 -3.96
CA GLN A 234 11.84 15.31 -4.86
C GLN A 234 11.65 16.75 -4.35
N GLN A 235 10.86 16.95 -3.31
CA GLN A 235 10.64 18.29 -2.75
C GLN A 235 11.89 18.84 -2.07
N PRO A 236 12.03 20.18 -1.95
CA PRO A 236 13.16 20.81 -1.24
C PRO A 236 13.10 20.52 0.27
N GLU A 237 11.91 20.44 0.86
CA GLU A 237 11.67 20.22 2.29
C GLU A 237 10.79 18.99 2.51
N PRO A 238 11.05 18.22 3.58
CA PRO A 238 10.23 17.06 3.93
C PRO A 238 8.88 17.49 4.54
N ASP A 239 7.81 16.79 4.18
CA ASP A 239 6.48 17.04 4.70
C ASP A 239 5.62 15.76 4.63
N ASP A 240 4.41 15.79 5.23
CA ASP A 240 3.46 14.70 5.18
C ASP A 240 2.30 15.06 4.23
N TYR A 241 1.78 14.06 3.50
CA TYR A 241 0.76 14.28 2.48
C TYR A 241 -0.34 13.24 2.54
N VAL A 242 -1.59 13.68 2.49
CA VAL A 242 -2.73 12.81 2.17
C VAL A 242 -2.70 12.50 0.69
N VAL A 243 -2.70 11.20 0.38
CA VAL A 243 -2.80 10.68 -0.99
C VAL A 243 -4.11 9.92 -1.12
N ALA A 244 -5.05 10.49 -1.85
CA ALA A 244 -6.43 10.04 -1.98
C ALA A 244 -7.01 10.48 -3.32
N THR A 245 -8.10 9.85 -3.77
CA THR A 245 -8.83 10.33 -4.93
C THR A 245 -9.73 11.53 -4.59
N GLY A 246 -10.25 11.56 -3.37
CA GLY A 246 -11.28 12.50 -2.91
C GLY A 246 -12.69 12.02 -3.19
N GLU A 247 -12.86 10.80 -3.67
CA GLU A 247 -14.14 10.17 -3.97
C GLU A 247 -14.29 8.88 -3.18
N ALA A 248 -15.48 8.64 -2.61
CA ALA A 248 -15.78 7.41 -1.89
C ALA A 248 -16.82 6.58 -2.66
N HIS A 249 -16.56 5.29 -2.71
CA HIS A 249 -17.43 4.31 -3.33
C HIS A 249 -17.75 3.19 -2.35
N SER A 250 -18.97 2.63 -2.43
CA SER A 250 -19.37 1.50 -1.60
C SER A 250 -18.84 0.17 -2.17
N VAL A 251 -18.74 -0.85 -1.31
CA VAL A 251 -18.49 -2.22 -1.77
C VAL A 251 -19.60 -2.70 -2.69
N GLN A 252 -20.86 -2.24 -2.48
CA GLN A 252 -21.97 -2.54 -3.38
C GLN A 252 -21.71 -1.98 -4.78
N GLU A 253 -21.29 -0.72 -4.90
CA GLU A 253 -20.96 -0.10 -6.18
C GLU A 253 -19.80 -0.81 -6.90
N LEU A 254 -18.77 -1.21 -6.14
CA LEU A 254 -17.66 -2.04 -6.64
C LEU A 254 -18.19 -3.34 -7.27
N VAL A 255 -19.10 -4.02 -6.58
CA VAL A 255 -19.73 -5.27 -7.08
C VAL A 255 -20.50 -5.00 -8.36
N GLU A 256 -21.33 -3.97 -8.39
CA GLU A 256 -22.16 -3.62 -9.55
C GLU A 256 -21.30 -3.33 -10.79
N VAL A 257 -20.26 -2.51 -10.63
CA VAL A 257 -19.35 -2.19 -11.74
C VAL A 257 -18.60 -3.43 -12.24
N ALA A 258 -18.09 -4.26 -11.32
CA ALA A 258 -17.32 -5.45 -11.68
C ALA A 258 -18.19 -6.51 -12.40
N PHE A 259 -19.37 -6.79 -11.89
CA PHE A 259 -20.30 -7.75 -12.51
C PHE A 259 -20.85 -7.25 -13.85
N ALA A 260 -21.24 -5.97 -13.94
CA ALA A 260 -21.69 -5.37 -15.18
C ALA A 260 -20.61 -5.43 -16.27
N HIS A 261 -19.34 -5.17 -15.94
CA HIS A 261 -18.22 -5.27 -16.88
C HIS A 261 -18.05 -6.71 -17.42
N ALA A 262 -18.22 -7.72 -16.57
CA ALA A 262 -18.17 -9.12 -16.98
C ALA A 262 -19.45 -9.61 -17.70
N GLY A 263 -20.50 -8.79 -17.81
CA GLY A 263 -21.80 -9.18 -18.36
C GLY A 263 -22.55 -10.19 -17.49
N LEU A 264 -22.46 -10.06 -16.18
CA LEU A 264 -23.09 -10.94 -15.18
C LEU A 264 -24.09 -10.16 -14.31
N ASP A 265 -25.13 -10.86 -13.82
CA ASP A 265 -26.11 -10.34 -12.86
C ASP A 265 -25.63 -10.64 -11.44
N TRP A 266 -25.14 -9.63 -10.72
CA TRP A 266 -24.62 -9.80 -9.38
C TRP A 266 -25.61 -10.36 -8.37
N GLN A 267 -26.92 -10.08 -8.52
CA GLN A 267 -27.99 -10.54 -7.62
C GLN A 267 -28.06 -12.07 -7.57
N LYS A 268 -27.69 -12.74 -8.66
CA LYS A 268 -27.67 -14.20 -8.74
C LYS A 268 -26.47 -14.84 -8.05
N HIS A 269 -25.41 -14.09 -7.81
CA HIS A 269 -24.11 -14.64 -7.42
C HIS A 269 -23.59 -14.14 -6.08
N VAL A 270 -23.99 -12.95 -5.61
CA VAL A 270 -23.43 -12.34 -4.40
C VAL A 270 -24.28 -12.64 -3.18
N GLY A 271 -23.64 -13.16 -2.13
CA GLY A 271 -24.23 -13.39 -0.81
C GLY A 271 -23.47 -12.67 0.31
N VAL A 272 -24.07 -12.63 1.50
CA VAL A 272 -23.43 -12.09 2.72
C VAL A 272 -23.04 -13.25 3.64
N ASP A 273 -21.80 -13.20 4.17
CA ASP A 273 -21.31 -14.13 5.19
C ASP A 273 -20.84 -13.32 6.42
N PRO A 274 -21.49 -13.51 7.59
CA PRO A 274 -21.15 -12.76 8.81
C PRO A 274 -19.69 -12.86 9.26
N LYS A 275 -18.97 -13.93 8.89
CA LYS A 275 -17.55 -14.10 9.24
C LYS A 275 -16.63 -13.05 8.62
N PHE A 276 -17.10 -12.33 7.58
CA PHE A 276 -16.36 -11.25 6.94
C PHE A 276 -16.70 -9.86 7.53
N LEU A 277 -17.53 -9.78 8.57
CA LEU A 277 -17.78 -8.54 9.30
C LEU A 277 -16.60 -8.23 10.22
N ARG A 278 -16.20 -6.96 10.30
CA ARG A 278 -15.13 -6.52 11.19
C ARG A 278 -15.66 -6.30 12.62
N PRO A 279 -14.87 -6.59 13.68
CA PRO A 279 -15.25 -6.29 15.06
C PRO A 279 -15.49 -4.80 15.32
N ALA A 280 -14.77 -3.93 14.61
CA ALA A 280 -14.92 -2.48 14.67
C ALA A 280 -14.82 -1.92 13.23
N GLU A 281 -15.92 -1.45 12.70
CA GLU A 281 -15.97 -0.87 11.36
C GLU A 281 -15.45 0.57 11.38
N VAL A 282 -14.92 1.01 10.25
CA VAL A 282 -14.55 2.39 9.99
C VAL A 282 -15.52 2.94 8.95
N ASP A 283 -16.30 3.97 9.34
CA ASP A 283 -17.48 4.38 8.60
C ASP A 283 -17.14 5.08 7.28
N HIS A 284 -16.45 6.23 7.31
CA HIS A 284 -16.20 7.05 6.13
C HIS A 284 -14.73 7.47 6.05
N LEU A 285 -13.95 6.84 5.20
CA LEU A 285 -12.60 7.27 4.86
C LEU A 285 -12.61 7.91 3.47
N ILE A 286 -12.54 9.26 3.44
CA ILE A 286 -12.45 10.06 2.23
C ILE A 286 -11.33 11.08 2.44
N GLY A 287 -10.25 10.99 1.67
CA GLY A 287 -9.12 11.89 1.82
C GLY A 287 -9.30 13.21 1.08
N ASN A 288 -8.74 14.29 1.61
CA ASN A 288 -8.58 15.54 0.89
C ASN A 288 -7.17 15.62 0.30
N PRO A 289 -6.98 15.37 -1.01
CA PRO A 289 -5.65 15.41 -1.64
C PRO A 289 -5.19 16.82 -2.00
N GLN A 290 -5.81 17.89 -1.48
CA GLN A 290 -5.55 19.25 -1.91
C GLN A 290 -4.08 19.66 -1.73
N LYS A 291 -3.45 19.29 -0.63
CA LYS A 291 -2.03 19.56 -0.37
C LYS A 291 -1.13 18.86 -1.39
N ALA A 292 -1.39 17.59 -1.68
CA ALA A 292 -0.65 16.84 -2.70
C ALA A 292 -0.82 17.46 -4.10
N ARG A 293 -2.03 17.88 -4.45
CA ARG A 293 -2.29 18.61 -5.72
C ARG A 293 -1.51 19.92 -5.81
N GLN A 294 -1.54 20.72 -4.76
CA GLN A 294 -0.93 22.06 -4.76
C GLN A 294 0.61 22.03 -4.65
N LYS A 295 1.15 21.17 -3.78
CA LYS A 295 2.59 21.13 -3.47
C LYS A 295 3.37 20.19 -4.38
N LEU A 296 2.79 19.05 -4.74
CA LEU A 296 3.44 18.05 -5.59
C LEU A 296 3.02 18.17 -7.06
N GLY A 297 1.89 18.81 -7.38
CA GLY A 297 1.25 18.72 -8.70
C GLY A 297 0.67 17.30 -8.97
N TRP A 298 0.47 16.51 -7.91
CA TRP A 298 -0.04 15.16 -8.04
C TRP A 298 -1.56 15.13 -8.15
N GLN A 299 -2.05 14.24 -9.02
CA GLN A 299 -3.46 13.88 -9.10
C GLN A 299 -3.60 12.42 -9.56
N PRO A 300 -4.69 11.73 -9.18
CA PRO A 300 -4.99 10.40 -9.70
C PRO A 300 -5.30 10.50 -11.20
N GLU A 301 -4.82 9.53 -11.98
CA GLU A 301 -5.07 9.43 -13.43
C GLU A 301 -6.13 8.39 -13.75
N VAL A 302 -6.27 7.37 -12.89
CA VAL A 302 -7.22 6.28 -13.07
C VAL A 302 -8.43 6.49 -12.18
N ALA A 303 -9.59 6.70 -12.80
CA ALA A 303 -10.88 6.81 -12.11
C ALA A 303 -11.36 5.43 -11.60
N PHE A 304 -12.25 5.43 -10.60
CA PHE A 304 -12.77 4.22 -9.95
C PHE A 304 -13.26 3.14 -10.94
N LYS A 305 -14.12 3.50 -11.89
CA LYS A 305 -14.63 2.54 -12.89
C LYS A 305 -13.51 1.93 -13.72
N GLY A 306 -12.53 2.74 -14.16
CA GLY A 306 -11.36 2.27 -14.91
C GLY A 306 -10.49 1.31 -14.09
N LEU A 307 -10.31 1.60 -12.79
CA LEU A 307 -9.60 0.72 -11.87
C LEU A 307 -10.28 -0.65 -11.74
N VAL A 308 -11.60 -0.65 -11.50
CA VAL A 308 -12.37 -1.90 -11.34
C VAL A 308 -12.33 -2.74 -12.62
N THR A 309 -12.55 -2.12 -13.78
CA THR A 309 -12.51 -2.84 -15.07
C THR A 309 -11.12 -3.41 -15.36
N MET A 310 -10.06 -2.62 -15.15
CA MET A 310 -8.66 -3.08 -15.27
C MET A 310 -8.39 -4.33 -14.40
N MET A 311 -8.87 -4.34 -13.17
CA MET A 311 -8.67 -5.46 -12.26
C MET A 311 -9.44 -6.71 -12.70
N VAL A 312 -10.71 -6.55 -13.16
CA VAL A 312 -11.51 -7.67 -13.68
C VAL A 312 -10.86 -8.27 -14.92
N ASP A 313 -10.44 -7.44 -15.87
CA ASP A 313 -9.79 -7.91 -17.10
C ASP A 313 -8.49 -8.68 -16.82
N ALA A 314 -7.69 -8.18 -15.88
CA ALA A 314 -6.46 -8.84 -15.47
C ALA A 314 -6.74 -10.21 -14.80
N ASP A 315 -7.79 -10.31 -13.96
CA ASP A 315 -8.16 -11.58 -13.33
C ASP A 315 -8.75 -12.58 -14.34
N LEU A 316 -9.54 -12.11 -15.30
CA LEU A 316 -10.02 -12.94 -16.40
C LEU A 316 -8.86 -13.49 -17.24
N ALA A 317 -7.92 -12.65 -17.65
CA ALA A 317 -6.76 -13.06 -18.43
C ALA A 317 -5.91 -14.08 -17.66
N ARG A 318 -5.62 -13.82 -16.38
CA ARG A 318 -4.83 -14.70 -15.51
C ARG A 318 -5.48 -16.08 -15.34
N LEU A 319 -6.78 -16.12 -15.02
CA LEU A 319 -7.49 -17.37 -14.77
C LEU A 319 -7.70 -18.17 -16.08
N SER A 320 -7.96 -17.49 -17.21
CA SER A 320 -8.05 -18.13 -18.52
C SER A 320 -6.73 -18.77 -18.95
N ALA A 321 -5.59 -18.20 -18.52
CA ALA A 321 -4.26 -18.78 -18.74
C ALA A 321 -3.88 -19.87 -17.72
N GLY A 322 -4.77 -20.24 -16.80
CA GLY A 322 -4.51 -21.25 -15.76
C GLY A 322 -3.50 -20.81 -14.69
N GLN A 323 -3.21 -19.51 -14.61
CA GLN A 323 -2.23 -18.99 -13.67
C GLN A 323 -2.86 -18.81 -12.28
N LEU A 324 -2.35 -19.52 -11.29
CA LEU A 324 -2.69 -19.33 -9.88
C LEU A 324 -1.73 -18.33 -9.24
N ILE A 325 -2.25 -17.46 -8.39
CA ILE A 325 -1.42 -16.59 -7.53
C ILE A 325 -1.04 -17.43 -6.30
N PRO A 326 0.25 -17.48 -5.93
CA PRO A 326 0.71 -18.23 -4.77
C PRO A 326 0.25 -17.60 -3.45
#